data_c71c27149ba61d706eac580077a729fc
#
_entry.id   c71c27149ba61d706eac580077a729fc
#
_cell.length_a   1.000
_cell.length_b   1.000
_cell.length_c   1.000
_cell.angle_alpha   90.00
_cell.angle_beta   90.00
_cell.angle_gamma   90.00
#
_symmetry.space_group_name_H-M   'P 1'
#
loop_
_entity.id
_entity.type
_entity.pdbx_description
1 polymer ?
#
loop_
_entity_poly.entity_id
_entity_poly.type
_entity_poly.pdbx_seq_one_letter_code
_entity_poly.pdbx_strand_id
1 'polypeptide(L)'
;MRKILNILALLFVAIFATSCLYGKGSDEGMDIENTSGFKAEVSASVILANGEDTAVFRALFNGEDVTAEATLYSTTDNEALEEMSFSTYTPGVYTFYVVYGEYRSEDIKITAVQDLDLTNKEESGLTATVSTNLIQVGRSYATFIIRYDGAVLSADEISKVSVYDAANDTKIEISKDSTISSEFSYVAATDESGTEYLLLAYSPNAAGTRSFWVGYKTKNTRETPVAITAVTSNIPSRPADAEPSNTNFVHRALFTQFTGTWCGACPYMIAAFHYMFEDATYKDKFVHTAIHSGDIFKVALPDGRDLASTLNYTNSYPFVLCNLSMGIENYQLVESNIGNLMGAIETAMQTDARAGIAARTELNDNMLLVRASVKVSHTSEYYIGAWLVESGLYHPQTSATADYMNIHENVVRIADSNYTNFLGHPLGVVKKGERADHLFVMELNPEWKVENCHLVLFVSTTQHKQFGITNAVKTTSLTSGVDFEYKK
;
A
#
# COMPACT_ATOMS: atom_id res chain seq x y z
N MET A 1 12.50 -17.89 -9.51
CA MET A 1 11.58 -17.89 -8.38
C MET A 1 10.45 -18.92 -8.54
N ARG A 2 9.50 -18.85 -9.52
CA ARG A 2 8.42 -19.86 -9.65
C ARG A 2 8.84 -21.33 -9.69
N LYS A 3 10.00 -21.66 -10.26
CA LYS A 3 10.49 -23.05 -10.32
C LYS A 3 11.02 -23.58 -8.98
N ILE A 4 11.52 -22.70 -8.11
CA ILE A 4 12.07 -23.06 -6.80
C ILE A 4 10.93 -23.24 -5.78
N LEU A 5 9.90 -22.36 -5.84
CA LEU A 5 8.70 -22.50 -5.01
C LEU A 5 7.97 -23.84 -5.20
N ASN A 6 7.92 -24.35 -6.44
CA ASN A 6 7.32 -25.67 -6.73
C ASN A 6 8.11 -26.85 -6.11
N ILE A 7 9.41 -26.69 -5.85
CA ILE A 7 10.23 -27.72 -5.20
C ILE A 7 9.99 -27.74 -3.69
N LEU A 8 9.84 -26.57 -3.06
CA LEU A 8 9.48 -26.47 -1.63
C LEU A 8 8.07 -27.00 -1.35
N ALA A 9 7.10 -26.70 -2.22
CA ALA A 9 5.73 -27.21 -2.12
C ALA A 9 5.68 -28.74 -2.21
N LEU A 10 6.52 -29.34 -3.03
CA LEU A 10 6.61 -30.82 -3.16
C LEU A 10 7.21 -31.50 -1.91
N LEU A 11 8.14 -30.87 -1.21
CA LEU A 11 8.70 -31.39 0.04
C LEU A 11 7.70 -31.32 1.21
N PHE A 12 6.92 -30.27 1.32
CA PHE A 12 5.89 -30.10 2.37
C PHE A 12 4.68 -31.02 2.18
N VAL A 13 4.27 -31.28 0.94
CA VAL A 13 3.18 -32.24 0.62
C VAL A 13 3.59 -33.70 0.89
N ALA A 14 4.88 -34.01 0.76
CA ALA A 14 5.37 -35.36 1.04
C ALA A 14 5.36 -35.76 2.52
N ILE A 15 5.45 -34.78 3.46
CA ILE A 15 5.45 -35.03 4.91
C ILE A 15 4.02 -35.25 5.43
N PHE A 16 2.99 -34.67 4.81
CA PHE A 16 1.60 -34.82 5.23
C PHE A 16 0.86 -36.00 4.54
N ALA A 17 1.40 -36.56 3.46
CA ALA A 17 0.79 -37.68 2.75
C ALA A 17 1.01 -39.06 3.42
N THR A 18 1.85 -39.17 4.47
CA THR A 18 2.17 -40.43 5.15
C THR A 18 1.37 -40.70 6.42
N SER A 19 0.45 -39.83 6.84
CA SER A 19 -0.34 -40.02 8.06
C SER A 19 -1.79 -40.49 7.86
N CYS A 20 -2.22 -40.82 6.63
CA CYS A 20 -3.55 -41.37 6.35
C CYS A 20 -3.51 -42.76 5.71
N LEU A 21 -2.94 -43.72 6.41
CA LEU A 21 -3.10 -45.15 6.09
C LEU A 21 -3.23 -45.92 7.40
N TYR A 22 -4.43 -45.94 7.98
CA TYR A 22 -4.98 -47.09 8.73
C TYR A 22 -6.42 -46.75 9.20
N GLY A 23 -7.38 -47.54 8.68
CA GLY A 23 -8.76 -47.48 9.15
C GLY A 23 -9.72 -48.04 8.11
N LYS A 24 -9.78 -49.38 7.96
CA LYS A 24 -10.86 -50.07 7.28
C LYS A 24 -12.13 -49.92 8.13
N GLY A 25 -13.13 -49.24 7.62
CA GLY A 25 -14.50 -49.23 8.06
C GLY A 25 -15.40 -49.13 6.82
N SER A 26 -16.12 -50.22 6.52
CA SER A 26 -17.10 -50.29 5.46
C SER A 26 -18.29 -49.39 5.78
N ASP A 27 -18.49 -48.36 4.98
CA ASP A 27 -19.82 -47.79 4.73
C ASP A 27 -19.90 -47.45 3.24
N GLU A 28 -20.89 -48.03 2.57
CA GLU A 28 -21.24 -47.76 1.20
C GLU A 28 -21.87 -46.35 1.13
N GLY A 29 -21.02 -45.32 1.03
CA GLY A 29 -21.41 -43.99 0.62
C GLY A 29 -21.27 -43.90 -0.89
N MET A 30 -22.37 -43.65 -1.61
CA MET A 30 -22.37 -43.37 -3.03
C MET A 30 -21.27 -42.35 -3.37
N ASP A 31 -20.31 -42.75 -4.20
CA ASP A 31 -19.51 -41.87 -4.99
C ASP A 31 -20.48 -41.03 -5.87
N ILE A 32 -20.83 -39.85 -5.45
CA ILE A 32 -21.45 -38.87 -6.31
C ILE A 32 -20.32 -38.38 -7.22
N GLU A 33 -20.16 -39.06 -8.38
CA GLU A 33 -19.41 -38.45 -9.47
C GLU A 33 -19.95 -37.03 -9.66
N ASN A 34 -19.08 -36.03 -9.62
CA ASN A 34 -19.43 -34.62 -9.83
C ASN A 34 -19.91 -34.43 -11.28
N THR A 35 -21.17 -34.82 -11.55
CA THR A 35 -21.83 -34.72 -12.85
C THR A 35 -22.32 -33.34 -13.16
N SER A 36 -22.10 -32.35 -12.26
CA SER A 36 -22.65 -30.99 -12.40
C SER A 36 -21.99 -30.16 -13.51
N GLY A 37 -20.83 -30.56 -14.03
CA GLY A 37 -20.07 -29.76 -15.00
C GLY A 37 -19.48 -28.47 -14.40
N PHE A 38 -19.66 -28.22 -13.07
CA PHE A 38 -19.10 -27.09 -12.39
C PHE A 38 -17.73 -27.41 -11.79
N LYS A 39 -16.76 -26.51 -12.04
CA LYS A 39 -15.37 -26.63 -11.57
C LYS A 39 -14.83 -25.27 -11.20
N ALA A 40 -14.08 -25.22 -10.08
CA ALA A 40 -13.27 -24.06 -9.74
C ALA A 40 -11.78 -24.39 -9.93
N GLU A 41 -11.04 -23.42 -10.43
CA GLU A 41 -9.60 -23.46 -10.64
C GLU A 41 -8.93 -22.33 -9.88
N VAL A 42 -7.65 -22.47 -9.52
CA VAL A 42 -6.87 -21.44 -8.86
C VAL A 42 -5.53 -21.25 -9.55
N SER A 43 -5.06 -20.02 -9.65
CA SER A 43 -3.80 -19.65 -10.30
C SER A 43 -2.56 -20.19 -9.58
N ALA A 44 -2.63 -20.32 -8.25
CA ALA A 44 -1.54 -20.83 -7.42
C ALA A 44 -2.12 -21.44 -6.12
N SER A 45 -1.63 -22.63 -5.75
CA SER A 45 -1.96 -23.28 -4.47
C SER A 45 -1.00 -22.89 -3.33
N VAL A 46 0.09 -22.19 -3.65
CA VAL A 46 1.07 -21.63 -2.70
C VAL A 46 1.30 -20.17 -3.05
N ILE A 47 1.17 -19.31 -2.05
CA ILE A 47 1.42 -17.87 -2.15
C ILE A 47 2.34 -17.41 -1.02
N LEU A 48 3.00 -16.24 -1.18
CA LEU A 48 3.73 -15.59 -0.10
C LEU A 48 2.76 -14.85 0.82
N ALA A 49 2.96 -14.99 2.13
CA ALA A 49 2.18 -14.25 3.14
C ALA A 49 2.71 -12.82 3.32
N ASN A 50 2.81 -12.08 2.22
CA ASN A 50 3.24 -10.67 2.17
C ASN A 50 2.09 -9.73 1.81
N GLY A 51 0.86 -10.27 1.67
CA GLY A 51 -0.32 -9.54 1.25
C GLY A 51 -0.31 -9.11 -0.22
N GLU A 52 0.74 -9.41 -0.97
CA GLU A 52 0.95 -9.01 -2.37
C GLU A 52 0.77 -10.18 -3.33
N ASP A 53 1.28 -11.35 -2.94
CA ASP A 53 1.11 -12.56 -3.73
C ASP A 53 -0.32 -13.07 -3.58
N THR A 54 -0.97 -13.31 -4.71
CA THR A 54 -2.42 -13.50 -4.77
C THR A 54 -2.77 -14.80 -5.49
N ALA A 55 -3.57 -15.65 -4.85
CA ALA A 55 -4.26 -16.75 -5.49
C ALA A 55 -5.55 -16.22 -6.15
N VAL A 56 -5.66 -16.32 -7.48
CA VAL A 56 -6.84 -15.91 -8.25
C VAL A 56 -7.65 -17.15 -8.59
N PHE A 57 -8.96 -17.12 -8.28
CA PHE A 57 -9.88 -18.21 -8.53
C PHE A 57 -10.67 -17.97 -9.82
N ARG A 58 -11.00 -19.04 -10.49
CA ARG A 58 -11.78 -19.03 -11.72
C ARG A 58 -12.87 -20.11 -11.62
N ALA A 59 -14.08 -19.76 -12.01
CA ALA A 59 -15.22 -20.66 -12.04
C ALA A 59 -15.57 -21.03 -13.48
N LEU A 60 -15.72 -22.35 -13.74
CA LEU A 60 -16.10 -22.87 -15.04
C LEU A 60 -17.37 -23.71 -14.90
N PHE A 61 -18.37 -23.48 -15.75
CA PHE A 61 -19.57 -24.29 -15.85
C PHE A 61 -19.72 -24.82 -17.27
N ASN A 62 -19.70 -26.14 -17.44
CA ASN A 62 -19.70 -26.81 -18.74
C ASN A 62 -18.59 -26.30 -19.70
N GLY A 63 -17.47 -25.84 -19.14
CA GLY A 63 -16.32 -25.30 -19.88
C GLY A 63 -16.41 -23.80 -20.18
N GLU A 64 -17.53 -23.13 -19.89
CA GLU A 64 -17.69 -21.69 -20.00
C GLU A 64 -17.23 -20.98 -18.72
N ASP A 65 -16.61 -19.80 -18.88
CA ASP A 65 -16.14 -18.99 -17.75
C ASP A 65 -17.32 -18.20 -17.14
N VAL A 66 -17.66 -18.56 -15.90
CA VAL A 66 -18.73 -17.94 -15.11
C VAL A 66 -18.18 -17.20 -13.88
N THR A 67 -16.89 -16.85 -13.88
CA THR A 67 -16.21 -16.25 -12.74
C THR A 67 -16.87 -14.94 -12.28
N ALA A 68 -17.35 -14.13 -13.20
CA ALA A 68 -18.01 -12.85 -12.89
C ALA A 68 -19.37 -13.00 -12.13
N GLU A 69 -19.98 -14.20 -12.20
CA GLU A 69 -21.27 -14.50 -11.56
C GLU A 69 -21.10 -15.44 -10.35
N ALA A 70 -19.86 -15.86 -10.07
CA ALA A 70 -19.54 -16.77 -8.98
C ALA A 70 -19.07 -15.99 -7.75
N THR A 71 -19.17 -16.63 -6.58
CA THR A 71 -18.71 -16.08 -5.30
C THR A 71 -17.75 -17.03 -4.62
N LEU A 72 -16.64 -16.48 -4.10
CA LEU A 72 -15.64 -17.22 -3.33
C LEU A 72 -15.99 -17.17 -1.84
N TYR A 73 -15.90 -18.32 -1.16
CA TYR A 73 -16.17 -18.44 0.27
C TYR A 73 -14.98 -19.03 1.00
N SER A 74 -14.68 -18.53 2.20
CA SER A 74 -13.80 -19.18 3.17
C SER A 74 -14.53 -20.32 3.89
N THR A 75 -13.89 -21.46 4.06
CA THR A 75 -14.49 -22.58 4.81
C THR A 75 -14.42 -22.39 6.32
N THR A 76 -13.55 -21.47 6.82
CA THR A 76 -13.32 -21.27 8.26
C THR A 76 -14.48 -20.56 8.94
N ASP A 77 -15.01 -19.53 8.31
CA ASP A 77 -16.05 -18.65 8.84
C ASP A 77 -17.32 -18.65 7.95
N ASN A 78 -17.26 -19.34 6.81
CA ASN A 78 -18.30 -19.38 5.79
C ASN A 78 -18.70 -18.00 5.27
N GLU A 79 -17.74 -17.06 5.28
CA GLU A 79 -17.92 -15.71 4.76
C GLU A 79 -17.55 -15.65 3.27
N ALA A 80 -18.32 -14.86 2.51
CA ALA A 80 -18.02 -14.56 1.13
C ALA A 80 -16.90 -13.54 1.04
N LEU A 81 -15.95 -13.75 0.14
CA LEU A 81 -14.93 -12.77 -0.20
C LEU A 81 -15.49 -11.81 -1.26
N GLU A 82 -15.09 -10.54 -1.19
CA GLU A 82 -15.51 -9.51 -2.15
C GLU A 82 -14.97 -9.75 -3.56
N GLU A 83 -13.83 -10.43 -3.67
CA GLU A 83 -13.16 -10.72 -4.94
C GLU A 83 -12.92 -12.24 -5.11
N MET A 84 -12.84 -12.69 -6.34
CA MET A 84 -12.42 -14.05 -6.71
C MET A 84 -10.90 -14.22 -6.57
N SER A 85 -10.36 -13.72 -5.46
CA SER A 85 -8.93 -13.72 -5.17
C SER A 85 -8.65 -13.77 -3.66
N PHE A 86 -7.48 -14.29 -3.29
CA PHE A 86 -7.04 -14.34 -1.89
C PHE A 86 -5.57 -13.97 -1.77
N SER A 87 -5.27 -13.07 -0.85
CA SER A 87 -3.91 -12.76 -0.37
C SER A 87 -3.95 -12.62 1.15
N THR A 88 -2.81 -12.78 1.83
CA THR A 88 -2.75 -12.68 3.29
C THR A 88 -1.37 -12.24 3.76
N TYR A 89 -1.31 -11.64 4.95
CA TYR A 89 -0.06 -11.40 5.69
C TYR A 89 0.25 -12.49 6.71
N THR A 90 -0.67 -13.44 6.91
CA THR A 90 -0.51 -14.50 7.91
C THR A 90 -0.12 -15.81 7.23
N PRO A 91 1.03 -16.39 7.53
CA PRO A 91 1.37 -17.72 7.09
C PRO A 91 0.35 -18.75 7.61
N GLY A 92 -0.01 -19.73 6.78
CA GLY A 92 -0.99 -20.74 7.16
C GLY A 92 -1.60 -21.47 5.98
N VAL A 93 -2.52 -22.37 6.28
CA VAL A 93 -3.31 -23.09 5.28
C VAL A 93 -4.75 -22.58 5.34
N TYR A 94 -5.22 -22.10 4.21
CA TYR A 94 -6.54 -21.56 4.02
C TYR A 94 -7.31 -22.44 3.05
N THR A 95 -8.59 -22.63 3.32
CA THR A 95 -9.45 -23.48 2.48
C THR A 95 -10.64 -22.68 2.01
N PHE A 96 -10.93 -22.77 0.72
CA PHE A 96 -11.98 -22.01 0.04
C PHE A 96 -12.85 -22.93 -0.79
N TYR A 97 -14.06 -22.46 -1.13
CA TYR A 97 -14.89 -23.03 -2.16
C TYR A 97 -15.58 -21.93 -2.96
N VAL A 98 -15.95 -22.24 -4.19
CA VAL A 98 -16.65 -21.31 -5.09
C VAL A 98 -18.09 -21.75 -5.26
N VAL A 99 -19.02 -20.77 -5.28
CA VAL A 99 -20.45 -21.00 -5.53
C VAL A 99 -20.88 -20.27 -6.79
N TYR A 100 -21.64 -20.96 -7.65
CA TYR A 100 -22.30 -20.41 -8.82
C TYR A 100 -23.74 -20.94 -8.89
N GLY A 101 -24.74 -20.08 -8.66
CA GLY A 101 -26.13 -20.49 -8.53
C GLY A 101 -26.32 -21.50 -7.39
N GLU A 102 -26.75 -22.72 -7.72
CA GLU A 102 -26.89 -23.83 -6.74
C GLU A 102 -25.67 -24.76 -6.68
N TYR A 103 -24.65 -24.53 -7.51
CA TYR A 103 -23.47 -25.35 -7.59
C TYR A 103 -22.36 -24.86 -6.64
N ARG A 104 -21.74 -25.80 -5.93
CA ARG A 104 -20.58 -25.57 -5.06
C ARG A 104 -19.40 -26.40 -5.55
N SER A 105 -18.19 -25.80 -5.61
CA SER A 105 -16.97 -26.50 -5.94
C SER A 105 -16.52 -27.41 -4.80
N GLU A 106 -15.55 -28.29 -5.09
CA GLU A 106 -14.71 -28.91 -4.07
C GLU A 106 -13.90 -27.85 -3.32
N ASP A 107 -13.41 -28.25 -2.14
CA ASP A 107 -12.57 -27.39 -1.31
C ASP A 107 -11.18 -27.20 -1.93
N ILE A 108 -10.77 -25.95 -2.09
CA ILE A 108 -9.48 -25.53 -2.65
C ILE A 108 -8.60 -25.06 -1.52
N LYS A 109 -7.42 -25.67 -1.35
CA LYS A 109 -6.45 -25.29 -0.32
C LYS A 109 -5.38 -24.37 -0.88
N ILE A 110 -5.16 -23.25 -0.18
CA ILE A 110 -4.06 -22.31 -0.44
C ILE A 110 -3.12 -22.33 0.76
N THR A 111 -1.84 -22.55 0.51
CA THR A 111 -0.79 -22.46 1.53
C THR A 111 -0.11 -21.10 1.40
N ALA A 112 -0.23 -20.25 2.41
CA ALA A 112 0.52 -19.01 2.51
C ALA A 112 1.81 -19.24 3.31
N VAL A 113 2.96 -18.97 2.70
CA VAL A 113 4.28 -19.11 3.32
C VAL A 113 4.87 -17.75 3.61
N GLN A 114 5.63 -17.60 4.71
CA GLN A 114 6.25 -16.34 5.08
C GLN A 114 7.37 -15.99 4.10
N ASP A 115 7.36 -14.74 3.61
CA ASP A 115 8.45 -14.18 2.80
C ASP A 115 9.47 -13.52 3.73
N LEU A 116 10.61 -14.16 3.89
CA LEU A 116 11.70 -13.69 4.73
C LEU A 116 12.99 -13.64 3.92
N ASP A 117 13.56 -12.46 3.80
CA ASP A 117 14.91 -12.33 3.29
C ASP A 117 15.92 -12.69 4.39
N LEU A 118 16.30 -13.95 4.43
CA LEU A 118 17.30 -14.49 5.36
C LEU A 118 18.71 -14.55 4.75
N THR A 119 18.93 -13.91 3.61
CA THR A 119 20.25 -13.84 2.98
C THR A 119 21.20 -12.96 3.79
N ASN A 120 22.51 -13.29 3.75
CA ASN A 120 23.53 -12.43 4.33
C ASN A 120 23.66 -11.13 3.55
N LYS A 121 23.91 -10.02 4.25
CA LYS A 121 24.09 -8.68 3.70
C LYS A 121 25.51 -8.18 3.92
N GLU A 122 25.98 -7.29 3.05
CA GLU A 122 27.24 -6.58 3.24
C GLU A 122 27.03 -5.37 4.18
N GLU A 123 26.69 -5.65 5.45
CA GLU A 123 26.41 -4.65 6.48
C GLU A 123 27.29 -4.91 7.69
N SER A 124 27.66 -3.85 8.42
CA SER A 124 28.43 -3.96 9.66
C SER A 124 27.58 -3.61 10.88
N GLY A 125 27.84 -4.27 11.99
CA GLY A 125 27.15 -4.00 13.25
C GLY A 125 25.82 -4.75 13.38
N LEU A 126 24.96 -4.23 14.26
CA LEU A 126 23.65 -4.81 14.53
C LEU A 126 22.57 -4.09 13.72
N THR A 127 21.78 -4.84 12.96
CA THR A 127 20.61 -4.33 12.25
C THR A 127 19.38 -5.15 12.58
N ALA A 128 18.19 -4.53 12.48
CA ALA A 128 16.91 -5.19 12.66
C ALA A 128 15.94 -4.69 11.57
N THR A 129 15.30 -5.62 10.90
CA THR A 129 14.21 -5.37 9.95
C THR A 129 13.01 -6.25 10.31
N VAL A 130 11.86 -6.03 9.71
CA VAL A 130 10.66 -6.84 9.95
C VAL A 130 10.07 -7.34 8.63
N SER A 131 9.39 -8.49 8.69
CA SER A 131 8.68 -9.08 7.55
C SER A 131 7.55 -8.18 7.03
N THR A 132 6.91 -7.43 7.94
CA THR A 132 5.88 -6.44 7.63
C THR A 132 5.82 -5.39 8.74
N ASN A 133 5.49 -4.17 8.38
CA ASN A 133 5.26 -3.07 9.34
C ASN A 133 3.77 -2.82 9.62
N LEU A 134 2.88 -3.60 9.00
CA LEU A 134 1.44 -3.53 9.24
C LEU A 134 0.90 -4.93 9.55
N ILE A 135 0.22 -5.07 10.69
CA ILE A 135 -0.34 -6.34 11.17
C ILE A 135 -1.76 -6.15 11.69
N GLN A 136 -2.56 -7.22 11.62
CA GLN A 136 -3.90 -7.26 12.16
C GLN A 136 -3.91 -7.90 13.55
N VAL A 137 -4.47 -7.19 14.54
CA VAL A 137 -4.57 -7.66 15.92
C VAL A 137 -5.26 -9.02 15.99
N GLY A 138 -4.59 -9.98 16.66
CA GLY A 138 -5.09 -11.34 16.88
C GLY A 138 -5.13 -12.23 15.62
N ARG A 139 -4.67 -11.75 14.45
CA ARG A 139 -4.66 -12.55 13.21
C ARG A 139 -3.29 -12.67 12.55
N SER A 140 -2.42 -11.68 12.73
CA SER A 140 -1.08 -11.70 12.12
C SER A 140 0.00 -11.26 13.09
N TYR A 141 1.25 -11.52 12.71
CA TYR A 141 2.43 -11.10 13.46
C TYR A 141 3.50 -10.58 12.52
N ALA A 142 4.39 -9.72 13.03
CA ALA A 142 5.58 -9.27 12.34
C ALA A 142 6.80 -10.03 12.87
N THR A 143 7.61 -10.59 11.97
CA THR A 143 8.83 -11.32 12.32
C THR A 143 10.04 -10.42 12.19
N PHE A 144 10.85 -10.33 13.24
CA PHE A 144 12.11 -9.58 13.25
C PHE A 144 13.22 -10.42 12.63
N ILE A 145 13.88 -9.85 11.64
CA ILE A 145 15.10 -10.38 11.03
C ILE A 145 16.26 -9.56 11.58
N ILE A 146 17.02 -10.15 12.51
CA ILE A 146 18.11 -9.47 13.22
C ILE A 146 19.43 -9.99 12.68
N ARG A 147 20.28 -9.08 12.21
CA ARG A 147 21.62 -9.41 11.67
C ARG A 147 22.72 -8.79 12.51
N TYR A 148 23.81 -9.50 12.60
CA TYR A 148 25.04 -8.99 13.19
C TYR A 148 26.19 -9.18 12.21
N ASP A 149 26.82 -8.07 11.80
CA ASP A 149 27.82 -8.04 10.73
C ASP A 149 27.30 -8.74 9.44
N GLY A 150 26.06 -8.43 9.07
CA GLY A 150 25.37 -8.90 7.89
C GLY A 150 24.77 -10.31 7.96
N ALA A 151 25.17 -11.14 8.91
CA ALA A 151 24.63 -12.48 9.08
C ALA A 151 23.38 -12.49 9.98
N VAL A 152 22.33 -13.24 9.59
CA VAL A 152 21.16 -13.49 10.43
C VAL A 152 21.57 -14.26 11.68
N LEU A 153 21.08 -13.83 12.86
CA LEU A 153 21.44 -14.46 14.11
C LEU A 153 20.94 -15.92 14.15
N SER A 154 21.81 -16.83 14.59
CA SER A 154 21.47 -18.23 14.85
C SER A 154 20.46 -18.38 16.00
N ALA A 155 19.87 -19.57 16.15
CA ALA A 155 18.92 -19.90 17.22
C ALA A 155 19.51 -19.64 18.64
N ASP A 156 20.79 -19.95 18.84
CA ASP A 156 21.50 -19.69 20.09
C ASP A 156 21.73 -18.21 20.34
N GLU A 157 21.92 -17.43 19.30
CA GLU A 157 22.19 -15.98 19.39
C GLU A 157 20.94 -15.16 19.58
N ILE A 158 19.84 -15.51 18.85
CA ILE A 158 18.58 -14.79 19.00
C ILE A 158 18.01 -14.87 20.42
N SER A 159 18.27 -15.94 21.14
CA SER A 159 17.85 -16.10 22.54
C SER A 159 18.56 -15.13 23.51
N LYS A 160 19.64 -14.48 23.07
CA LYS A 160 20.41 -13.48 23.82
C LYS A 160 20.07 -12.03 23.44
N VAL A 161 19.18 -11.84 22.49
CA VAL A 161 18.68 -10.53 22.09
C VAL A 161 17.75 -9.98 23.18
N SER A 162 17.84 -8.70 23.43
CA SER A 162 16.89 -7.95 24.24
C SER A 162 16.11 -6.99 23.36
N VAL A 163 14.79 -6.91 23.58
CA VAL A 163 13.89 -5.99 22.89
C VAL A 163 13.47 -4.90 23.84
N TYR A 164 13.35 -3.69 23.34
CA TYR A 164 12.96 -2.52 24.12
C TYR A 164 11.88 -1.72 23.37
N ASP A 165 10.92 -1.21 24.11
CA ASP A 165 9.98 -0.21 23.62
C ASP A 165 10.71 1.12 23.42
N ALA A 166 10.70 1.66 22.19
CA ALA A 166 11.43 2.88 21.86
C ALA A 166 10.83 4.15 22.51
N ALA A 167 9.56 4.12 22.94
CA ALA A 167 8.90 5.26 23.54
C ALA A 167 9.42 5.56 24.96
N ASN A 168 9.90 4.55 25.71
CA ASN A 168 10.26 4.68 27.11
C ASN A 168 11.50 3.87 27.52
N ASP A 169 12.17 3.22 26.57
CA ASP A 169 13.33 2.33 26.77
C ASP A 169 13.06 1.14 27.74
N THR A 170 11.80 0.77 27.91
CA THR A 170 11.45 -0.36 28.76
C THR A 170 11.79 -1.67 28.05
N LYS A 171 12.54 -2.54 28.74
CA LYS A 171 12.84 -3.88 28.25
C LYS A 171 11.56 -4.72 28.23
N ILE A 172 11.32 -5.41 27.12
CA ILE A 172 10.17 -6.26 26.91
C ILE A 172 10.53 -7.71 27.22
N GLU A 173 9.67 -8.38 27.98
CA GLU A 173 9.81 -9.81 28.26
C GLU A 173 9.37 -10.63 27.04
N ILE A 174 10.22 -11.57 26.64
CA ILE A 174 9.96 -12.49 25.53
C ILE A 174 9.55 -13.83 26.12
N SER A 175 8.37 -14.29 25.79
CA SER A 175 7.89 -15.61 26.24
C SER A 175 8.65 -16.72 25.50
N LYS A 176 9.15 -17.68 26.30
CA LYS A 176 9.71 -18.95 25.78
C LYS A 176 8.64 -20.03 25.65
N ASP A 177 7.46 -19.80 26.19
CA ASP A 177 6.32 -20.72 26.16
C ASP A 177 5.20 -20.09 25.31
N SER A 178 4.80 -20.77 24.27
CA SER A 178 3.72 -20.34 23.36
C SER A 178 2.33 -20.29 24.02
N THR A 179 2.20 -20.79 25.24
CA THR A 179 0.94 -20.78 26.01
C THR A 179 0.72 -19.48 26.82
N ILE A 180 1.73 -18.62 26.96
CA ILE A 180 1.63 -17.35 27.68
C ILE A 180 1.27 -16.26 26.68
N SER A 181 0.30 -15.41 27.00
CA SER A 181 -0.15 -14.25 26.21
C SER A 181 0.89 -13.10 26.21
N SER A 182 2.08 -13.39 25.74
CA SER A 182 3.13 -12.39 25.49
C SER A 182 3.02 -11.85 24.07
N GLU A 183 3.14 -10.54 23.89
CA GLU A 183 3.18 -9.91 22.57
C GLU A 183 4.43 -10.33 21.77
N PHE A 184 5.48 -10.83 22.43
CA PHE A 184 6.67 -11.33 21.76
C PHE A 184 6.89 -12.82 22.05
N SER A 185 7.16 -13.56 20.96
CA SER A 185 7.44 -15.00 21.01
C SER A 185 8.51 -15.38 20.00
N TYR A 186 8.97 -16.63 20.07
CA TYR A 186 9.87 -17.17 19.04
C TYR A 186 9.09 -17.98 18.01
N VAL A 187 9.47 -17.84 16.73
CA VAL A 187 8.91 -18.59 15.59
C VAL A 187 10.04 -19.29 14.83
N ALA A 188 9.80 -20.51 14.39
CA ALA A 188 10.72 -21.21 13.51
C ALA A 188 10.54 -20.73 12.07
N ALA A 189 11.66 -20.63 11.33
CA ALA A 189 11.68 -20.33 9.91
C ALA A 189 12.77 -21.16 9.23
N THR A 190 12.63 -21.40 7.93
CA THR A 190 13.60 -22.15 7.12
C THR A 190 13.89 -21.36 5.85
N ASP A 191 15.17 -21.21 5.50
CA ASP A 191 15.56 -20.56 4.24
C ASP A 191 15.46 -21.52 3.03
N GLU A 192 15.76 -21.00 1.84
CA GLU A 192 15.73 -21.77 0.58
C GLU A 192 16.74 -22.95 0.55
N SER A 193 17.78 -22.91 1.39
CA SER A 193 18.77 -23.97 1.51
C SER A 193 18.37 -25.09 2.48
N GLY A 194 17.25 -24.90 3.21
CA GLY A 194 16.81 -25.81 4.27
C GLY A 194 17.44 -25.53 5.63
N THR A 195 18.13 -24.40 5.80
CA THR A 195 18.69 -23.97 7.10
C THR A 195 17.56 -23.50 8.00
N GLU A 196 17.51 -24.05 9.22
CA GLU A 196 16.51 -23.67 10.23
C GLU A 196 16.98 -22.44 11.03
N TYR A 197 16.09 -21.50 11.22
CA TYR A 197 16.26 -20.30 12.05
C TYR A 197 15.21 -20.27 13.15
N LEU A 198 15.58 -19.70 14.28
CA LEU A 198 14.63 -19.23 15.31
C LEU A 198 14.59 -17.72 15.22
N LEU A 199 13.42 -17.15 14.98
CA LEU A 199 13.22 -15.71 14.82
C LEU A 199 12.30 -15.18 15.90
N LEU A 200 12.34 -13.86 16.12
CA LEU A 200 11.48 -13.18 17.07
C LEU A 200 10.23 -12.66 16.33
N ALA A 201 9.04 -12.94 16.85
CA ALA A 201 7.76 -12.47 16.33
C ALA A 201 7.07 -11.54 17.33
N TYR A 202 6.44 -10.49 16.81
CA TYR A 202 5.60 -9.56 17.54
C TYR A 202 4.14 -9.71 17.09
N SER A 203 3.26 -9.99 18.07
CA SER A 203 1.82 -10.14 17.88
C SER A 203 1.08 -9.32 18.94
N PRO A 204 0.61 -8.10 18.64
CA PRO A 204 -0.01 -7.21 19.59
C PRO A 204 -1.41 -7.64 20.00
N ASN A 205 -1.79 -7.24 21.21
CA ASN A 205 -3.13 -7.43 21.76
C ASN A 205 -4.06 -6.22 21.53
N ALA A 206 -3.51 -5.10 21.06
CA ALA A 206 -4.25 -3.86 20.80
C ALA A 206 -3.77 -3.16 19.54
N ALA A 207 -4.66 -2.39 18.92
CA ALA A 207 -4.31 -1.52 17.79
C ALA A 207 -3.42 -0.34 18.24
N GLY A 208 -2.62 0.17 17.32
CA GLY A 208 -1.72 1.30 17.50
C GLY A 208 -0.36 1.06 16.87
N THR A 209 0.41 2.13 16.74
CA THR A 209 1.80 2.05 16.26
C THR A 209 2.74 1.97 17.45
N ARG A 210 3.63 0.99 17.43
CA ARG A 210 4.72 0.86 18.41
C ARG A 210 6.04 0.71 17.69
N SER A 211 7.09 1.31 18.28
CA SER A 211 8.45 1.23 17.77
C SER A 211 9.33 0.47 18.75
N PHE A 212 10.22 -0.35 18.20
CA PHE A 212 11.08 -1.22 18.99
C PHE A 212 12.52 -1.11 18.54
N TRP A 213 13.44 -1.17 19.49
CA TRP A 213 14.83 -1.38 19.21
C TRP A 213 15.36 -2.63 19.90
N VAL A 214 16.42 -3.21 19.32
CA VAL A 214 17.02 -4.44 19.83
C VAL A 214 18.44 -4.20 20.29
N GLY A 215 18.84 -4.96 21.33
CA GLY A 215 20.21 -4.98 21.83
C GLY A 215 20.78 -6.39 21.77
N TYR A 216 22.02 -6.53 21.27
CA TYR A 216 22.77 -7.78 21.22
C TYR A 216 24.25 -7.53 21.44
N LYS A 217 24.89 -8.29 22.36
CA LYS A 217 26.25 -8.04 22.81
C LYS A 217 26.38 -6.57 23.30
N THR A 218 27.30 -5.79 22.72
CA THR A 218 27.53 -4.37 23.05
C THR A 218 26.89 -3.40 22.04
N LYS A 219 26.11 -3.90 21.09
CA LYS A 219 25.47 -3.12 20.02
C LYS A 219 23.96 -3.03 20.25
N ASN A 220 23.36 -1.98 19.68
CA ASN A 220 21.90 -1.82 19.68
C ASN A 220 21.45 -1.06 18.42
N THR A 221 20.12 -1.10 18.15
CA THR A 221 19.47 -0.41 17.03
C THR A 221 18.64 0.80 17.49
N ARG A 222 19.01 1.45 18.60
CA ARG A 222 18.24 2.54 19.22
C ARG A 222 18.05 3.74 18.29
N GLU A 223 19.06 4.04 17.45
CA GLU A 223 19.01 5.15 16.47
C GLU A 223 18.15 4.81 15.24
N THR A 224 17.84 3.52 15.03
CA THR A 224 17.04 3.02 13.91
C THR A 224 15.98 2.04 14.40
N PRO A 225 15.02 2.49 15.23
CA PRO A 225 13.98 1.61 15.75
C PRO A 225 13.05 1.16 14.63
N VAL A 226 12.51 -0.04 14.77
CA VAL A 226 11.52 -0.60 13.85
C VAL A 226 10.12 -0.22 14.33
N ALA A 227 9.36 0.47 13.49
CA ALA A 227 7.96 0.81 13.75
C ALA A 227 7.02 -0.25 13.14
N ILE A 228 6.03 -0.70 13.93
CA ILE A 228 5.00 -1.65 13.51
C ILE A 228 3.64 -1.09 13.90
N THR A 229 2.74 -1.02 12.93
CA THR A 229 1.35 -0.60 13.13
C THR A 229 0.45 -1.82 13.19
N ALA A 230 -0.34 -1.92 14.25
CA ALA A 230 -1.36 -2.94 14.43
C ALA A 230 -2.75 -2.33 14.23
N VAL A 231 -3.61 -2.99 13.47
CA VAL A 231 -4.98 -2.54 13.19
C VAL A 231 -5.99 -3.62 13.57
N THR A 232 -7.19 -3.23 13.93
CA THR A 232 -8.31 -4.16 14.17
C THR A 232 -9.12 -4.41 12.91
N SER A 233 -9.10 -3.45 11.97
CA SER A 233 -9.75 -3.55 10.67
C SER A 233 -9.05 -4.52 9.72
N ASN A 234 -9.78 -4.96 8.70
CA ASN A 234 -9.19 -5.73 7.62
C ASN A 234 -8.20 -4.86 6.84
N ILE A 235 -7.09 -5.48 6.44
CA ILE A 235 -6.15 -4.82 5.53
C ILE A 235 -6.74 -4.93 4.12
N PRO A 236 -6.82 -3.82 3.34
CA PRO A 236 -7.41 -3.85 2.00
C PRO A 236 -6.76 -4.90 1.10
N SER A 237 -7.56 -5.59 0.30
CA SER A 237 -7.07 -6.55 -0.71
C SER A 237 -6.25 -5.84 -1.79
N ARG A 238 -5.45 -6.60 -2.53
CA ARG A 238 -4.71 -6.07 -3.68
C ARG A 238 -5.69 -5.66 -4.79
N PRO A 239 -5.59 -4.44 -5.35
CA PRO A 239 -6.44 -4.03 -6.47
C PRO A 239 -6.35 -5.02 -7.64
N ALA A 240 -7.49 -5.46 -8.17
CA ALA A 240 -7.53 -6.27 -9.37
C ALA A 240 -7.00 -5.51 -10.58
N ASP A 241 -6.50 -6.23 -11.59
CA ASP A 241 -6.05 -5.66 -12.84
C ASP A 241 -6.83 -6.29 -13.99
N ALA A 242 -7.78 -5.53 -14.55
CA ALA A 242 -8.65 -6.01 -15.63
C ALA A 242 -7.89 -6.25 -16.94
N GLU A 243 -6.72 -5.62 -17.12
CA GLU A 243 -5.90 -5.73 -18.34
C GLU A 243 -4.44 -6.07 -18.01
N PRO A 244 -4.12 -7.30 -17.51
CA PRO A 244 -2.80 -7.64 -16.97
C PRO A 244 -1.63 -7.47 -17.96
N SER A 245 -1.87 -7.60 -19.25
CA SER A 245 -0.85 -7.42 -20.30
C SER A 245 -0.73 -5.98 -20.81
N ASN A 246 -1.69 -5.09 -20.49
CA ASN A 246 -1.69 -3.70 -20.95
C ASN A 246 -0.78 -2.85 -20.04
N THR A 247 0.10 -2.05 -20.64
CA THR A 247 0.98 -1.10 -19.93
C THR A 247 0.85 0.33 -20.51
N ASN A 248 -0.23 0.61 -21.25
CA ASN A 248 -0.49 1.92 -21.83
C ASN A 248 -1.48 2.70 -20.95
N PHE A 249 -0.97 3.36 -19.92
CA PHE A 249 -1.78 4.00 -18.89
C PHE A 249 -2.31 5.38 -19.30
N VAL A 250 -3.48 5.75 -18.77
CA VAL A 250 -3.95 7.13 -18.77
C VAL A 250 -2.96 7.97 -18.00
N HIS A 251 -2.59 9.13 -18.56
CA HIS A 251 -1.60 10.03 -17.96
C HIS A 251 -2.26 11.29 -17.41
N ARG A 252 -1.94 11.66 -16.15
CA ARG A 252 -2.34 12.93 -15.55
C ARG A 252 -1.14 13.61 -14.89
N ALA A 253 -1.04 14.92 -15.10
CA ALA A 253 -0.08 15.75 -14.40
C ALA A 253 -0.54 16.01 -12.97
N LEU A 254 0.37 16.10 -12.01
CA LEU A 254 0.09 16.57 -10.66
C LEU A 254 0.39 18.08 -10.56
N PHE A 255 -0.63 18.90 -10.29
CA PHE A 255 -0.44 20.29 -9.91
C PHE A 255 -0.49 20.45 -8.40
N THR A 256 0.55 21.04 -7.85
CA THR A 256 0.65 21.42 -6.44
C THR A 256 0.68 22.93 -6.34
N GLN A 257 -0.43 23.51 -5.92
CA GLN A 257 -0.59 24.95 -5.69
C GLN A 257 -0.17 25.31 -4.28
N PHE A 258 0.74 26.27 -4.13
CA PHE A 258 1.07 26.90 -2.84
C PHE A 258 0.28 28.19 -2.69
N THR A 259 -0.48 28.29 -1.60
CA THR A 259 -1.44 29.35 -1.37
C THR A 259 -1.54 29.71 0.13
N GLY A 260 -2.39 30.64 0.45
CA GLY A 260 -2.75 31.04 1.81
C GLY A 260 -3.92 32.01 1.79
N THR A 261 -4.79 31.92 2.79
CA THR A 261 -5.98 32.77 2.91
C THR A 261 -5.65 34.27 3.02
N TRP A 262 -4.46 34.60 3.49
CA TRP A 262 -3.90 35.96 3.59
C TRP A 262 -3.31 36.48 2.27
N CYS A 263 -3.11 35.64 1.27
CA CYS A 263 -2.40 35.96 0.03
C CYS A 263 -3.27 36.76 -0.94
N GLY A 264 -3.03 38.07 -1.10
CA GLY A 264 -3.83 38.95 -1.95
C GLY A 264 -3.70 38.69 -3.46
N ALA A 265 -2.65 38.00 -3.94
CA ALA A 265 -2.47 37.63 -5.33
C ALA A 265 -3.00 36.20 -5.65
N CYS A 266 -3.28 35.38 -4.64
CA CYS A 266 -3.74 34.00 -4.83
C CYS A 266 -5.10 33.88 -5.55
N PRO A 267 -6.06 34.83 -5.43
CA PRO A 267 -7.32 34.78 -6.18
C PRO A 267 -7.17 34.63 -7.71
N TYR A 268 -6.11 35.18 -8.30
CA TYR A 268 -5.87 35.02 -9.75
C TYR A 268 -5.56 33.56 -10.14
N MET A 269 -4.83 32.83 -9.29
CA MET A 269 -4.54 31.41 -9.54
C MET A 269 -5.74 30.52 -9.17
N ILE A 270 -6.48 30.86 -8.11
CA ILE A 270 -7.75 30.17 -7.74
C ILE A 270 -8.73 30.26 -8.92
N ALA A 271 -8.89 31.45 -9.53
CA ALA A 271 -9.76 31.62 -10.69
C ALA A 271 -9.28 30.83 -11.90
N ALA A 272 -7.97 30.75 -12.13
CA ALA A 272 -7.41 29.94 -13.22
C ALA A 272 -7.71 28.46 -13.01
N PHE A 273 -7.51 27.89 -11.83
CA PHE A 273 -7.87 26.50 -11.53
C PHE A 273 -9.38 26.26 -11.60
N HIS A 274 -10.20 27.21 -11.13
CA HIS A 274 -11.65 27.11 -11.27
C HIS A 274 -12.06 26.95 -12.74
N TYR A 275 -11.46 27.71 -13.66
CA TYR A 275 -11.65 27.54 -15.10
C TYR A 275 -11.19 26.16 -15.56
N MET A 276 -9.98 25.71 -15.16
CA MET A 276 -9.39 24.43 -15.58
C MET A 276 -10.23 23.22 -15.16
N PHE A 277 -10.92 23.29 -14.02
CA PHE A 277 -11.81 22.20 -13.55
C PHE A 277 -13.05 22.02 -14.43
N GLU A 278 -13.50 23.09 -15.10
CA GLU A 278 -14.66 23.08 -15.98
C GLU A 278 -14.29 22.84 -17.45
N ASP A 279 -13.04 23.04 -17.84
CA ASP A 279 -12.61 22.92 -19.25
C ASP A 279 -12.68 21.47 -19.70
N ALA A 280 -13.50 21.20 -20.74
CA ALA A 280 -13.75 19.84 -21.25
C ALA A 280 -12.50 19.15 -21.82
N THR A 281 -11.48 19.92 -22.23
CA THR A 281 -10.24 19.40 -22.82
C THR A 281 -9.21 19.02 -21.77
N TYR A 282 -9.16 19.74 -20.63
CA TYR A 282 -8.07 19.65 -19.67
C TYR A 282 -8.45 19.05 -18.32
N LYS A 283 -9.71 19.15 -17.86
CA LYS A 283 -10.17 18.74 -16.52
C LYS A 283 -9.76 17.30 -16.12
N ASP A 284 -9.67 16.39 -17.08
CA ASP A 284 -9.31 14.99 -16.86
C ASP A 284 -7.82 14.68 -17.06
N LYS A 285 -7.02 15.70 -17.40
CA LYS A 285 -5.57 15.55 -17.69
C LYS A 285 -4.68 15.93 -16.51
N PHE A 286 -5.25 16.36 -15.39
CA PHE A 286 -4.48 16.72 -14.22
C PHE A 286 -5.17 16.33 -12.92
N VAL A 287 -4.38 16.25 -11.87
CA VAL A 287 -4.81 16.16 -10.47
C VAL A 287 -4.28 17.41 -9.77
N HIS A 288 -5.12 18.06 -8.97
CA HIS A 288 -4.77 19.28 -8.25
C HIS A 288 -4.70 19.04 -6.74
N THR A 289 -3.72 19.65 -6.10
CA THR A 289 -3.57 19.74 -4.64
C THR A 289 -3.21 21.17 -4.25
N ALA A 290 -3.75 21.66 -3.12
CA ALA A 290 -3.45 22.97 -2.57
C ALA A 290 -2.73 22.84 -1.22
N ILE A 291 -1.53 23.37 -1.11
CA ILE A 291 -0.76 23.42 0.14
C ILE A 291 -0.82 24.85 0.69
N HIS A 292 -1.42 24.97 1.85
CA HIS A 292 -1.57 26.24 2.55
C HIS A 292 -0.34 26.56 3.43
N SER A 293 -0.02 27.83 3.53
CA SER A 293 1.06 28.35 4.38
C SER A 293 0.53 29.46 5.29
N GLY A 294 0.96 29.43 6.55
CA GLY A 294 0.76 30.51 7.49
C GLY A 294 -0.70 30.79 7.86
N ASP A 295 -1.62 29.89 7.62
CA ASP A 295 -3.04 29.98 7.97
C ASP A 295 -3.55 28.70 8.67
N ILE A 296 -4.88 28.63 8.91
CA ILE A 296 -5.51 27.52 9.65
C ILE A 296 -5.46 26.17 8.90
N PHE A 297 -5.15 26.17 7.61
CA PHE A 297 -5.11 24.98 6.78
C PHE A 297 -3.67 24.44 6.56
N LYS A 298 -2.67 25.10 7.16
CA LYS A 298 -1.26 24.68 7.05
C LYS A 298 -1.07 23.24 7.54
N VAL A 299 -0.15 22.52 6.91
CA VAL A 299 0.26 21.16 7.30
C VAL A 299 1.66 21.20 7.89
N ALA A 300 1.77 20.74 9.14
CA ALA A 300 3.07 20.47 9.76
C ALA A 300 3.52 19.03 9.44
N LEU A 301 4.78 18.88 9.06
CA LEU A 301 5.41 17.57 8.90
C LEU A 301 5.70 16.94 10.28
N PRO A 302 5.89 15.61 10.36
CA PRO A 302 6.21 14.94 11.62
C PRO A 302 7.44 15.48 12.35
N ASP A 303 8.40 16.06 11.63
CA ASP A 303 9.59 16.71 12.17
C ASP A 303 9.36 18.19 12.55
N GLY A 304 8.13 18.68 12.48
CA GLY A 304 7.72 20.04 12.83
C GLY A 304 7.94 21.09 11.74
N ARG A 305 8.55 20.72 10.59
CA ARG A 305 8.66 21.65 9.45
C ARG A 305 7.28 21.93 8.84
N ASP A 306 7.13 23.09 8.22
CA ASP A 306 5.95 23.42 7.42
C ASP A 306 6.08 22.81 6.02
N LEU A 307 5.06 22.07 5.56
CA LEU A 307 5.06 21.42 4.25
C LEU A 307 5.22 22.43 3.11
N ALA A 308 4.50 23.57 3.19
CA ALA A 308 4.57 24.59 2.16
C ALA A 308 5.97 25.19 2.04
N SER A 309 6.59 25.59 3.14
CA SER A 309 7.94 26.17 3.13
C SER A 309 9.02 25.16 2.73
N THR A 310 8.74 23.86 2.91
CA THR A 310 9.69 22.81 2.52
C THR A 310 9.67 22.54 1.01
N LEU A 311 8.49 22.58 0.37
CA LEU A 311 8.33 22.31 -1.07
C LEU A 311 8.38 23.58 -1.94
N ASN A 312 7.93 24.71 -1.43
CA ASN A 312 7.95 25.98 -2.16
C ASN A 312 9.34 26.63 -2.09
N TYR A 313 10.23 26.24 -2.98
CA TYR A 313 11.60 26.74 -3.03
C TYR A 313 11.69 28.23 -3.41
N THR A 314 10.61 28.84 -3.93
CA THR A 314 10.57 30.27 -4.30
C THR A 314 10.18 31.17 -3.14
N ASN A 315 9.53 30.63 -2.11
CA ASN A 315 8.89 31.39 -1.04
C ASN A 315 7.88 32.46 -1.53
N SER A 316 7.39 32.33 -2.79
CA SER A 316 6.40 33.21 -3.40
C SER A 316 5.00 32.59 -3.33
N TYR A 317 3.96 33.45 -3.24
CA TYR A 317 2.56 33.00 -3.27
C TYR A 317 1.72 33.93 -4.18
N PRO A 318 0.84 33.37 -5.07
CA PRO A 318 0.74 31.95 -5.35
C PRO A 318 1.99 31.41 -6.05
N PHE A 319 2.25 30.11 -5.89
CA PHE A 319 3.23 29.38 -6.67
C PHE A 319 2.63 28.02 -7.06
N VAL A 320 2.98 27.47 -8.20
CA VAL A 320 2.50 26.15 -8.65
C VAL A 320 3.66 25.33 -9.14
N LEU A 321 3.70 24.06 -8.71
CA LEU A 321 4.57 23.04 -9.28
C LEU A 321 3.75 22.05 -10.10
N CYS A 322 4.20 21.77 -11.32
CA CYS A 322 3.75 20.61 -12.09
C CYS A 322 4.71 19.46 -11.83
N ASN A 323 4.16 18.30 -11.47
CA ASN A 323 4.90 17.07 -11.18
C ASN A 323 6.02 17.23 -10.13
N LEU A 324 5.82 18.12 -9.15
CA LEU A 324 6.77 18.51 -8.08
C LEU A 324 8.16 18.93 -8.60
N SER A 325 8.31 19.25 -9.87
CA SER A 325 9.60 19.55 -10.48
C SER A 325 9.60 20.81 -11.34
N MET A 326 8.52 21.08 -12.07
CA MET A 326 8.43 22.21 -12.98
C MET A 326 7.65 23.35 -12.35
N GLY A 327 8.33 24.45 -12.01
CA GLY A 327 7.69 25.71 -11.56
C GLY A 327 6.91 26.36 -12.68
N ILE A 328 5.69 26.81 -12.36
CA ILE A 328 4.82 27.52 -13.31
C ILE A 328 4.83 28.98 -12.95
N GLU A 329 5.15 29.83 -13.95
CA GLU A 329 5.06 31.27 -13.81
C GLU A 329 3.61 31.70 -13.50
N ASN A 330 3.45 32.60 -12.57
CA ASN A 330 2.15 33.12 -12.17
C ASN A 330 2.10 34.64 -12.39
N TYR A 331 0.92 35.13 -12.75
CA TYR A 331 0.66 36.53 -13.02
C TYR A 331 -0.59 36.99 -12.29
N GLN A 332 -0.68 38.31 -12.06
CA GLN A 332 -1.93 38.92 -11.61
C GLN A 332 -2.91 39.12 -12.79
N LEU A 333 -3.04 38.05 -13.60
CA LEU A 333 -3.90 37.99 -14.77
C LEU A 333 -4.35 36.54 -14.99
N VAL A 334 -5.66 36.30 -14.88
CA VAL A 334 -6.25 34.94 -14.89
C VAL A 334 -5.96 34.21 -16.19
N GLU A 335 -6.14 34.89 -17.34
CA GLU A 335 -5.95 34.29 -18.67
C GLU A 335 -4.51 33.81 -18.89
N SER A 336 -3.52 34.57 -18.41
CA SER A 336 -2.11 34.17 -18.49
C SER A 336 -1.84 32.95 -17.62
N ASN A 337 -2.42 32.86 -16.43
CA ASN A 337 -2.29 31.69 -15.55
C ASN A 337 -2.94 30.46 -16.19
N ILE A 338 -4.13 30.60 -16.79
CA ILE A 338 -4.79 29.50 -17.56
C ILE A 338 -3.86 29.02 -18.67
N GLY A 339 -3.32 29.92 -19.49
CA GLY A 339 -2.40 29.57 -20.58
C GLY A 339 -1.15 28.81 -20.09
N ASN A 340 -0.58 29.23 -18.97
CA ASN A 340 0.59 28.58 -18.38
C ASN A 340 0.26 27.18 -17.82
N LEU A 341 -0.90 27.01 -17.18
CA LEU A 341 -1.37 25.70 -16.72
C LEU A 341 -1.62 24.75 -17.88
N MET A 342 -2.28 25.21 -18.95
CA MET A 342 -2.49 24.43 -20.19
C MET A 342 -1.16 24.01 -20.83
N GLY A 343 -0.22 24.94 -21.00
CA GLY A 343 1.10 24.66 -21.53
C GLY A 343 1.90 23.65 -20.70
N ALA A 344 1.76 23.70 -19.37
CA ALA A 344 2.39 22.74 -18.48
C ALA A 344 1.79 21.33 -18.64
N ILE A 345 0.47 21.20 -18.80
CA ILE A 345 -0.20 19.92 -19.10
C ILE A 345 0.29 19.39 -20.44
N GLU A 346 0.31 20.23 -21.48
CA GLU A 346 0.77 19.83 -22.81
C GLU A 346 2.22 19.34 -22.79
N THR A 347 3.08 20.00 -22.02
CA THR A 347 4.46 19.58 -21.80
C THR A 347 4.53 18.23 -21.07
N ALA A 348 3.76 18.04 -20.01
CA ALA A 348 3.72 16.76 -19.28
C ALA A 348 3.21 15.60 -20.16
N MET A 349 2.24 15.87 -21.05
CA MET A 349 1.65 14.88 -21.97
C MET A 349 2.54 14.52 -23.17
N GLN A 350 3.68 15.20 -23.38
CA GLN A 350 4.66 14.82 -24.42
C GLN A 350 5.31 13.45 -24.16
N THR A 351 5.25 12.96 -22.95
CA THR A 351 5.74 11.63 -22.57
C THR A 351 4.58 10.78 -22.08
N ASP A 352 4.63 9.46 -22.32
CA ASP A 352 3.66 8.54 -21.76
C ASP A 352 3.90 8.34 -20.27
N ALA A 353 2.80 8.06 -19.55
CA ALA A 353 2.88 7.63 -18.16
C ALA A 353 3.69 6.32 -18.06
N ARG A 354 4.72 6.30 -17.24
CA ARG A 354 5.55 5.09 -16.99
C ARG A 354 4.91 4.14 -16.00
N ALA A 355 3.87 4.57 -15.29
CA ALA A 355 3.18 3.76 -14.32
C ALA A 355 1.67 4.05 -14.32
N GLY A 356 0.87 3.00 -14.11
CA GLY A 356 -0.51 3.06 -13.70
C GLY A 356 -0.61 2.86 -12.19
N ILE A 357 -1.65 3.40 -11.59
CA ILE A 357 -1.90 3.35 -10.15
C ILE A 357 -3.32 2.82 -9.93
N ALA A 358 -3.45 1.85 -9.03
CA ALA A 358 -4.73 1.40 -8.51
C ALA A 358 -4.66 1.38 -6.97
N ALA A 359 -5.79 1.54 -6.29
CA ALA A 359 -5.83 1.49 -4.84
C ALA A 359 -7.14 0.91 -4.32
N ARG A 360 -7.07 0.28 -3.13
CA ARG A 360 -8.21 -0.08 -2.29
C ARG A 360 -8.04 0.57 -0.95
N THR A 361 -9.13 0.98 -0.37
CA THR A 361 -9.16 1.72 0.90
C THR A 361 -10.08 1.04 1.89
N GLU A 362 -9.73 1.13 3.18
CA GLU A 362 -10.56 0.73 4.30
C GLU A 362 -10.50 1.85 5.33
N LEU A 363 -11.66 2.40 5.68
CA LEU A 363 -11.77 3.42 6.72
C LEU A 363 -12.51 2.83 7.92
N ASN A 364 -11.83 2.79 9.06
CA ASN A 364 -12.39 2.31 10.31
C ASN A 364 -12.19 3.38 11.39
N ASP A 365 -13.27 3.94 11.88
CA ASP A 365 -13.27 5.12 12.74
C ASP A 365 -12.48 6.28 12.10
N ASN A 366 -11.32 6.61 12.65
CA ASN A 366 -10.42 7.64 12.15
C ASN A 366 -9.16 7.07 11.46
N MET A 367 -9.06 5.75 11.30
CA MET A 367 -7.89 5.10 10.68
C MET A 367 -8.21 4.72 9.24
N LEU A 368 -7.52 5.34 8.28
CA LEU A 368 -7.59 5.02 6.87
C LEU A 368 -6.42 4.13 6.47
N LEU A 369 -6.73 2.94 5.98
CA LEU A 369 -5.79 2.02 5.35
C LEU A 369 -5.90 2.13 3.84
N VAL A 370 -4.78 2.24 3.14
CA VAL A 370 -4.75 2.35 1.68
C VAL A 370 -3.73 1.35 1.13
N ARG A 371 -4.19 0.35 0.39
CA ARG A 371 -3.30 -0.46 -0.43
C ARG A 371 -3.24 0.12 -1.82
N ALA A 372 -2.12 0.72 -2.17
CA ALA A 372 -1.84 1.19 -3.51
C ALA A 372 -0.99 0.18 -4.27
N SER A 373 -1.35 -0.08 -5.52
CA SER A 373 -0.64 -0.96 -6.44
C SER A 373 -0.16 -0.15 -7.64
N VAL A 374 1.11 -0.28 -7.97
CA VAL A 374 1.76 0.41 -9.09
C VAL A 374 2.19 -0.61 -10.13
N LYS A 375 1.65 -0.52 -11.34
CA LYS A 375 2.05 -1.33 -12.50
C LYS A 375 2.86 -0.47 -13.45
N VAL A 376 3.95 -1.00 -14.02
CA VAL A 376 4.90 -0.18 -14.76
C VAL A 376 5.06 -0.59 -16.22
N SER A 377 5.28 0.41 -17.11
CA SER A 377 5.54 0.22 -18.53
C SER A 377 7.04 0.07 -18.86
N HIS A 378 7.93 0.40 -17.93
CA HIS A 378 9.38 0.35 -18.09
C HIS A 378 10.03 -0.18 -16.82
N THR A 379 11.10 -0.95 -16.94
CA THR A 379 11.93 -1.34 -15.79
C THR A 379 12.69 -0.14 -15.25
N SER A 380 12.45 0.23 -14.00
CA SER A 380 13.12 1.36 -13.33
C SER A 380 12.93 1.26 -11.82
N GLU A 381 13.56 2.13 -11.06
CA GLU A 381 13.25 2.36 -9.66
C GLU A 381 12.03 3.28 -9.55
N TYR A 382 11.08 2.91 -8.69
CA TYR A 382 9.82 3.63 -8.51
C TYR A 382 9.57 3.98 -7.06
N TYR A 383 8.79 5.05 -6.85
CA TYR A 383 8.33 5.52 -5.56
C TYR A 383 6.85 5.88 -5.64
N ILE A 384 6.12 5.76 -4.54
CA ILE A 384 4.69 6.10 -4.45
C ILE A 384 4.44 7.03 -3.26
N GLY A 385 3.65 8.08 -3.48
CA GLY A 385 3.14 8.98 -2.44
C GLY A 385 1.63 8.99 -2.42
N ALA A 386 1.06 9.22 -1.23
CA ALA A 386 -0.37 9.42 -1.03
C ALA A 386 -0.61 10.67 -0.19
N TRP A 387 -1.39 11.62 -0.70
CA TRP A 387 -1.82 12.80 0.02
C TRP A 387 -3.33 12.76 0.23
N LEU A 388 -3.76 12.93 1.48
CA LEU A 388 -5.16 13.13 1.80
C LEU A 388 -5.47 14.60 1.64
N VAL A 389 -6.50 14.91 0.87
CA VAL A 389 -6.97 16.26 0.62
C VAL A 389 -8.43 16.44 1.01
N GLU A 390 -8.79 17.63 1.47
CA GLU A 390 -10.16 18.01 1.83
C GLU A 390 -10.60 19.18 0.96
N SER A 391 -11.85 19.15 0.48
CA SER A 391 -12.44 20.16 -0.39
C SER A 391 -13.61 20.87 0.28
N GLY A 392 -14.06 22.00 -0.29
CA GLY A 392 -15.20 22.74 0.21
C GLY A 392 -14.96 23.45 1.54
N LEU A 393 -13.71 23.77 1.86
CA LEU A 393 -13.34 24.44 3.11
C LEU A 393 -13.60 25.96 3.00
N TYR A 394 -14.58 26.45 3.72
CA TYR A 394 -14.90 27.88 3.71
C TYR A 394 -13.97 28.68 4.64
N HIS A 395 -13.28 29.66 4.09
CA HIS A 395 -12.57 30.70 4.83
C HIS A 395 -12.39 31.92 3.92
N PRO A 396 -12.59 33.16 4.45
CA PRO A 396 -12.37 34.39 3.66
C PRO A 396 -10.97 34.45 3.05
N GLN A 397 -10.90 34.62 1.73
CA GLN A 397 -9.66 34.77 0.98
C GLN A 397 -9.39 36.29 0.80
N THR A 398 -8.20 36.73 1.17
CA THR A 398 -7.81 38.15 0.95
C THR A 398 -7.89 38.48 -0.54
N SER A 399 -8.50 39.63 -0.86
CA SER A 399 -8.74 40.11 -2.23
C SER A 399 -9.65 39.23 -3.09
N ALA A 400 -10.46 38.34 -2.50
CA ALA A 400 -11.48 37.57 -3.25
C ALA A 400 -12.47 38.55 -3.91
N THR A 401 -12.80 38.32 -5.17
CA THR A 401 -13.76 39.10 -5.97
C THR A 401 -15.03 38.34 -6.30
N ALA A 402 -15.08 37.02 -5.94
CA ALA A 402 -16.22 36.16 -6.11
C ALA A 402 -16.31 35.14 -4.95
N ASP A 403 -17.52 34.69 -4.63
CA ASP A 403 -17.78 33.82 -3.46
C ASP A 403 -17.02 32.50 -3.50
N TYR A 404 -16.89 31.89 -4.70
CA TYR A 404 -16.15 30.62 -4.84
C TYR A 404 -14.67 30.72 -4.45
N MET A 405 -14.08 31.91 -4.45
CA MET A 405 -12.67 32.13 -4.04
C MET A 405 -12.47 31.95 -2.53
N ASN A 406 -13.56 32.01 -1.74
CA ASN A 406 -13.56 31.76 -0.30
C ASN A 406 -13.75 30.27 0.04
N ILE A 407 -13.91 29.42 -0.99
CA ILE A 407 -14.02 27.96 -0.84
C ILE A 407 -12.70 27.37 -1.31
N HIS A 408 -11.98 26.74 -0.37
CA HIS A 408 -10.67 26.15 -0.64
C HIS A 408 -10.85 24.68 -1.01
N GLU A 409 -10.36 24.33 -2.19
CA GLU A 409 -10.49 23.01 -2.81
C GLU A 409 -9.19 22.22 -2.79
N ASN A 410 -9.29 20.90 -2.61
CA ASN A 410 -8.17 19.97 -2.64
C ASN A 410 -7.03 20.35 -1.67
N VAL A 411 -7.38 20.86 -0.50
CA VAL A 411 -6.42 21.28 0.53
C VAL A 411 -5.75 20.06 1.13
N VAL A 412 -4.43 19.98 1.05
CA VAL A 412 -3.66 18.89 1.63
C VAL A 412 -3.80 18.93 3.15
N ARG A 413 -4.19 17.78 3.73
CA ARG A 413 -4.35 17.57 5.18
C ARG A 413 -3.31 16.61 5.72
N ILE A 414 -2.96 15.56 4.96
CA ILE A 414 -1.88 14.63 5.24
C ILE A 414 -1.06 14.47 3.96
N ALA A 415 0.26 14.55 4.08
CA ALA A 415 1.19 14.25 3.00
C ALA A 415 2.04 13.04 3.40
N ASP A 416 1.59 11.83 3.03
CA ASP A 416 2.34 10.60 3.28
C ASP A 416 3.22 10.29 2.06
N SER A 417 4.44 10.80 2.13
CA SER A 417 5.49 10.62 1.14
C SER A 417 6.85 10.79 1.82
N ASN A 418 7.93 10.42 1.15
CA ASN A 418 9.27 10.56 1.72
C ASN A 418 9.60 12.04 2.01
N TYR A 419 9.73 12.40 3.28
CA TYR A 419 9.95 13.78 3.74
C TYR A 419 11.34 14.36 3.41
N THR A 420 12.24 13.55 2.84
CA THR A 420 13.55 14.02 2.37
C THR A 420 13.45 14.66 0.99
N ASN A 421 12.68 14.08 0.08
CA ASN A 421 12.58 14.51 -1.31
C ASN A 421 11.15 14.56 -1.85
N PHE A 422 10.14 14.14 -1.08
CA PHE A 422 8.70 14.11 -1.39
C PHE A 422 8.31 13.31 -2.65
N LEU A 423 9.21 12.49 -3.17
CA LEU A 423 8.97 11.66 -4.35
C LEU A 423 8.14 10.41 -4.03
N GLY A 424 7.95 10.09 -2.76
CA GLY A 424 7.20 8.94 -2.29
C GLY A 424 8.07 7.91 -1.55
N HIS A 425 7.40 6.88 -1.06
CA HIS A 425 8.03 5.70 -0.46
C HIS A 425 8.63 4.80 -1.54
N PRO A 426 9.81 4.20 -1.31
CA PRO A 426 10.47 3.38 -2.30
C PRO A 426 9.70 2.08 -2.56
N LEU A 427 9.49 1.76 -3.83
CA LEU A 427 8.98 0.46 -4.30
C LEU A 427 10.12 -0.45 -4.81
N GLY A 428 11.35 0.09 -4.86
CA GLY A 428 12.50 -0.57 -5.46
C GLY A 428 12.44 -0.64 -6.99
N VAL A 429 13.23 -1.55 -7.57
CA VAL A 429 13.27 -1.76 -9.02
C VAL A 429 12.10 -2.66 -9.41
N VAL A 430 11.15 -2.10 -10.16
CA VAL A 430 10.00 -2.82 -10.72
C VAL A 430 10.22 -3.05 -12.20
N LYS A 431 10.07 -4.30 -12.66
CA LYS A 431 10.28 -4.65 -14.07
C LYS A 431 9.03 -4.35 -14.89
N LYS A 432 9.23 -4.05 -16.18
CA LYS A 432 8.14 -3.81 -17.12
C LYS A 432 7.05 -4.89 -17.05
N GLY A 433 5.81 -4.45 -16.90
CA GLY A 433 4.62 -5.31 -16.76
C GLY A 433 4.41 -5.88 -15.36
N GLU A 434 5.37 -5.75 -14.44
CA GLU A 434 5.22 -6.16 -13.06
C GLU A 434 4.54 -5.06 -12.23
N ARG A 435 4.09 -5.45 -11.03
CA ARG A 435 3.41 -4.60 -10.05
C ARG A 435 4.17 -4.62 -8.73
N ALA A 436 4.21 -3.46 -8.07
CA ALA A 436 4.63 -3.33 -6.68
C ALA A 436 3.55 -2.63 -5.86
N ASP A 437 3.40 -3.01 -4.61
CA ASP A 437 2.37 -2.49 -3.72
C ASP A 437 3.00 -1.72 -2.56
N HIS A 438 2.23 -0.76 -2.02
CA HIS A 438 2.55 -0.06 -0.79
C HIS A 438 1.30 0.11 0.06
N LEU A 439 1.46 0.00 1.39
CA LEU A 439 0.38 0.20 2.35
C LEU A 439 0.61 1.52 3.10
N PHE A 440 -0.35 2.43 2.96
CA PHE A 440 -0.40 3.65 3.74
C PHE A 440 -1.35 3.48 4.92
N VAL A 441 -0.99 4.07 6.04
CA VAL A 441 -1.81 4.14 7.25
C VAL A 441 -1.91 5.60 7.67
N MET A 442 -3.10 6.17 7.61
CA MET A 442 -3.33 7.58 7.91
C MET A 442 -4.34 7.70 9.05
N GLU A 443 -3.98 8.44 10.07
CA GLU A 443 -4.91 8.81 11.14
C GLU A 443 -5.57 10.15 10.79
N LEU A 444 -6.91 10.13 10.63
CA LEU A 444 -7.70 11.30 10.29
C LEU A 444 -8.01 12.12 11.56
N ASN A 445 -7.93 13.43 11.44
CA ASN A 445 -8.45 14.30 12.49
C ASN A 445 -9.99 14.21 12.50
N PRO A 446 -10.62 13.93 13.66
CA PRO A 446 -12.08 13.83 13.78
C PRO A 446 -12.86 15.10 13.38
N GLU A 447 -12.19 16.24 13.31
CA GLU A 447 -12.80 17.50 12.88
C GLU A 447 -12.95 17.64 11.36
N TRP A 448 -12.27 16.77 10.58
CA TRP A 448 -12.37 16.81 9.12
C TRP A 448 -13.68 16.19 8.64
N LYS A 449 -14.22 16.75 7.57
CA LYS A 449 -15.40 16.20 6.91
C LYS A 449 -15.00 15.10 5.95
N VAL A 450 -15.10 13.84 6.41
CA VAL A 450 -14.69 12.65 5.66
C VAL A 450 -15.32 12.59 4.27
N GLU A 451 -16.59 13.03 4.15
CA GLU A 451 -17.32 13.10 2.88
C GLU A 451 -16.72 14.09 1.87
N ASN A 452 -15.94 15.06 2.34
CA ASN A 452 -15.25 16.05 1.52
C ASN A 452 -13.78 15.67 1.25
N CYS A 453 -13.34 14.54 1.82
CA CYS A 453 -11.97 14.07 1.69
C CYS A 453 -11.82 13.05 0.57
N HIS A 454 -10.67 13.10 -0.10
CA HIS A 454 -10.25 12.08 -1.06
C HIS A 454 -8.72 11.93 -1.05
N LEU A 455 -8.23 10.89 -1.71
CA LEU A 455 -6.79 10.64 -1.83
C LEU A 455 -6.29 11.10 -3.19
N VAL A 456 -5.10 11.68 -3.18
CA VAL A 456 -4.26 11.88 -4.36
C VAL A 456 -3.06 10.96 -4.24
N LEU A 457 -2.94 10.02 -5.18
CA LEU A 457 -1.81 9.09 -5.26
C LEU A 457 -0.96 9.47 -6.46
N PHE A 458 0.36 9.41 -6.31
CA PHE A 458 1.27 9.73 -7.39
C PHE A 458 2.50 8.82 -7.37
N VAL A 459 3.01 8.53 -8.55
CA VAL A 459 4.22 7.69 -8.74
C VAL A 459 5.33 8.52 -9.34
N SER A 460 6.52 8.41 -8.77
CA SER A 460 7.73 9.00 -9.32
C SER A 460 8.73 7.94 -9.77
N THR A 461 9.54 8.27 -10.75
CA THR A 461 10.64 7.44 -11.27
C THR A 461 11.70 8.30 -11.92
N THR A 462 12.86 7.71 -12.18
CA THR A 462 13.92 8.37 -12.95
C THR A 462 13.57 8.43 -14.42
N GLN A 463 13.48 9.63 -14.99
CA GLN A 463 13.39 9.89 -16.42
C GLN A 463 14.57 10.75 -16.87
N HIS A 464 15.29 10.34 -17.90
CA HIS A 464 16.44 11.11 -18.42
C HIS A 464 17.44 11.56 -17.34
N LYS A 465 17.72 10.68 -16.36
CA LYS A 465 18.58 10.93 -15.18
C LYS A 465 18.01 11.95 -14.18
N GLN A 466 16.74 12.32 -14.28
CA GLN A 466 16.04 13.16 -13.29
C GLN A 466 14.87 12.40 -12.70
N PHE A 467 14.69 12.50 -11.40
CA PHE A 467 13.48 12.01 -10.74
C PHE A 467 12.33 12.98 -10.97
N GLY A 468 11.15 12.44 -11.24
CA GLY A 468 9.94 13.22 -11.38
C GLY A 468 8.69 12.35 -11.31
N ILE A 469 7.55 12.98 -11.02
CA ILE A 469 6.25 12.31 -11.04
C ILE A 469 5.92 11.95 -12.48
N THR A 470 5.61 10.68 -12.70
CA THR A 470 5.25 10.14 -14.01
C THR A 470 3.75 9.97 -14.19
N ASN A 471 2.98 9.87 -13.11
CA ASN A 471 1.52 9.81 -13.15
C ASN A 471 0.92 10.14 -11.78
N ALA A 472 -0.34 10.60 -11.79
CA ALA A 472 -1.14 10.83 -10.61
C ALA A 472 -2.59 10.40 -10.84
N VAL A 473 -3.26 9.96 -9.76
CA VAL A 473 -4.70 9.65 -9.75
C VAL A 473 -5.34 10.21 -8.49
N LYS A 474 -6.67 10.37 -8.51
CA LYS A 474 -7.42 10.72 -7.31
C LYS A 474 -8.59 9.75 -7.11
N THR A 475 -8.91 9.44 -5.87
CA THR A 475 -10.15 8.73 -5.52
C THR A 475 -11.33 9.69 -5.53
N THR A 476 -12.55 9.17 -5.62
CA THR A 476 -13.76 9.99 -5.51
C THR A 476 -14.17 10.23 -4.06
N SER A 477 -13.75 9.35 -3.13
CA SER A 477 -13.94 9.46 -1.69
C SER A 477 -12.85 8.67 -0.95
N LEU A 478 -12.83 8.71 0.37
CA LEU A 478 -11.90 7.88 1.17
C LEU A 478 -12.31 6.40 1.25
N THR A 479 -13.56 6.07 0.92
CA THR A 479 -14.08 4.69 0.94
C THR A 479 -14.16 4.07 -0.46
N SER A 480 -13.82 4.83 -1.51
CA SER A 480 -13.76 4.35 -2.89
C SER A 480 -12.33 4.14 -3.32
N GLY A 481 -12.01 2.95 -3.82
CA GLY A 481 -10.75 2.70 -4.49
C GLY A 481 -10.62 3.43 -5.83
N VAL A 482 -9.52 3.19 -6.51
CA VAL A 482 -9.29 3.56 -7.91
C VAL A 482 -8.69 2.36 -8.64
N ASP A 483 -9.16 2.10 -9.85
CA ASP A 483 -8.66 1.03 -10.70
C ASP A 483 -7.53 1.52 -11.61
N PHE A 484 -6.78 0.58 -12.19
CA PHE A 484 -5.87 0.93 -13.26
C PHE A 484 -6.65 1.47 -14.46
N GLU A 485 -6.23 2.63 -14.96
CA GLU A 485 -6.83 3.27 -16.12
C GLU A 485 -5.91 3.15 -17.34
N TYR A 486 -6.42 2.56 -18.41
CA TYR A 486 -5.68 2.33 -19.65
C TYR A 486 -6.18 3.23 -20.76
N LYS A 487 -5.26 3.69 -21.63
CA LYS A 487 -5.62 4.38 -22.87
C LYS A 487 -6.33 3.37 -23.78
N LYS A 488 -7.43 3.80 -24.37
CA LYS A 488 -8.21 3.02 -25.32
C LYS A 488 -7.60 3.09 -26.72
#